data_36dec30f2d60e84b61fc1d9becb3c059
#
_entry.id   36dec30f2d60e84b61fc1d9becb3c059
#
_cell.length_a   1.000
_cell.length_b   1.000
_cell.length_c   1.000
_cell.angle_alpha   90.00
_cell.angle_beta   90.00
_cell.angle_gamma   90.00
#
_symmetry.space_group_name_H-M   'P 1'
#
loop_
_entity.id
_entity.type
_entity.pdbx_description
1 polymer ?
#
loop_
_entity_poly.entity_id
_entity_poly.type
_entity_poly.pdbx_seq_one_letter_code
_entity_poly.pdbx_strand_id
1 'polypeptide(L)'
;GDVYKRQAAQNAEIKVGTSVVTRATPMVTDNFAEFRAFGYAYKGEDAYGSATAGTNILDGSFTSTDHTNWAEKDSKKFYWPSEGKVTFFGYSPSELPASKTYTYPAGGGYPTITYTVNDAIASQVDFLVTQLTGQTKSANAVSLTFKHALTQVIFKLKGDDKNVEYTVT
;
A
#
# COMPACT_ATOMS: atom_id res chain seq x y z
N GLY A 1 19.71 -8.94 32.19
CA GLY A 1 19.99 -8.52 30.81
C GLY A 1 19.70 -9.58 29.74
N ASP A 2 19.70 -10.90 30.07
CA ASP A 2 19.58 -11.96 29.08
C ASP A 2 18.15 -12.28 28.64
N VAL A 3 17.14 -11.94 29.40
CA VAL A 3 15.73 -12.21 29.09
C VAL A 3 15.27 -11.35 27.92
N TYR A 4 15.68 -10.09 27.85
CA TYR A 4 15.32 -9.20 26.73
C TYR A 4 16.03 -9.54 25.42
N LYS A 5 17.25 -10.04 25.46
CA LYS A 5 17.98 -10.50 24.26
C LYS A 5 17.40 -11.79 23.69
N ARG A 6 16.85 -12.67 24.52
CA ARG A 6 16.19 -13.90 24.06
C ARG A 6 14.83 -13.65 23.41
N GLN A 7 14.09 -12.63 23.84
CA GLN A 7 12.81 -12.28 23.20
C GLN A 7 12.99 -11.72 21.79
N ALA A 8 14.01 -10.88 21.55
CA ALA A 8 14.29 -10.36 20.20
C ALA A 8 14.73 -11.47 19.22
N ALA A 9 15.41 -12.53 19.70
CA ALA A 9 15.83 -13.67 18.87
C ALA A 9 14.70 -14.64 18.50
N GLN A 10 13.52 -14.55 19.14
CA GLN A 10 12.37 -15.46 18.90
C GLN A 10 11.31 -14.90 17.95
N ASN A 11 11.36 -13.61 17.59
CA ASN A 11 10.40 -13.02 16.68
C ASN A 11 10.86 -13.18 15.23
N ALA A 12 10.05 -13.85 14.42
CA ALA A 12 10.31 -13.96 12.99
C ALA A 12 10.23 -12.57 12.32
N GLU A 13 11.16 -12.29 11.43
CA GLU A 13 11.15 -11.08 10.61
C GLU A 13 9.95 -11.11 9.65
N ILE A 14 9.28 -9.97 9.52
CA ILE A 14 8.23 -9.77 8.53
C ILE A 14 8.91 -9.47 7.20
N LYS A 15 8.75 -10.36 6.23
CA LYS A 15 9.16 -10.15 4.84
C LYS A 15 7.94 -9.78 4.02
N VAL A 16 8.11 -8.89 3.06
CA VAL A 16 7.01 -8.39 2.21
C VAL A 16 7.28 -8.75 0.76
N GLY A 17 6.28 -9.29 0.10
CA GLY A 17 6.22 -9.50 -1.35
C GLY A 17 4.97 -8.83 -1.91
N THR A 18 4.89 -8.69 -3.25
CA THR A 18 3.77 -7.98 -3.87
C THR A 18 3.24 -8.68 -5.10
N SER A 19 1.98 -8.38 -5.41
CA SER A 19 1.37 -8.57 -6.72
C SER A 19 0.53 -7.35 -7.07
N VAL A 20 0.36 -7.06 -8.36
CA VAL A 20 -0.49 -5.97 -8.85
C VAL A 20 -1.63 -6.57 -9.65
N VAL A 21 -2.87 -6.21 -9.29
CA VAL A 21 -4.05 -6.55 -10.09
C VAL A 21 -4.30 -5.43 -11.08
N THR A 22 -4.01 -5.68 -12.34
CA THR A 22 -4.30 -4.77 -13.44
C THR A 22 -5.72 -5.00 -13.96
N ARG A 23 -6.53 -3.95 -14.06
CA ARG A 23 -7.76 -4.00 -14.83
C ARG A 23 -7.50 -3.48 -16.25
N ALA A 24 -7.62 -4.37 -17.22
CA ALA A 24 -7.87 -4.13 -18.66
C ALA A 24 -6.94 -3.24 -19.50
N THR A 25 -6.03 -2.50 -18.95
CA THR A 25 -4.93 -1.87 -19.71
C THR A 25 -3.66 -2.15 -18.94
N PRO A 26 -2.61 -2.72 -19.53
CA PRO A 26 -1.40 -2.99 -18.78
C PRO A 26 -0.78 -1.66 -18.36
N MET A 27 -1.04 -1.21 -17.16
CA MET A 27 0.02 -0.52 -16.50
C MET A 27 1.09 -1.56 -16.32
N VAL A 28 2.12 -1.32 -17.09
CA VAL A 28 3.28 -2.19 -17.13
C VAL A 28 3.76 -2.34 -15.70
N THR A 29 3.82 -3.56 -15.21
CA THR A 29 4.51 -3.95 -13.99
C THR A 29 5.87 -3.26 -13.85
N ASP A 30 6.42 -2.78 -14.93
CA ASP A 30 7.71 -2.09 -15.04
C ASP A 30 7.77 -0.74 -14.29
N ASN A 31 6.64 -0.13 -13.95
CA ASN A 31 6.62 1.14 -13.22
C ASN A 31 6.28 1.00 -11.73
N PHE A 32 5.90 -0.21 -11.26
CA PHE A 32 5.64 -0.46 -9.86
C PHE A 32 6.93 -0.89 -9.16
N ALA A 33 7.72 0.08 -8.73
CA ALA A 33 9.05 -0.15 -8.15
C ALA A 33 9.16 0.26 -6.68
N GLU A 34 8.11 0.87 -6.12
CA GLU A 34 8.11 1.32 -4.73
C GLU A 34 6.71 1.38 -4.13
N PHE A 35 6.64 1.17 -2.83
CA PHE A 35 5.42 1.37 -2.04
C PHE A 35 5.75 1.65 -0.58
N ARG A 36 4.82 2.21 0.15
CA ARG A 36 4.86 2.30 1.61
C ARG A 36 3.85 1.33 2.21
N ALA A 37 4.26 0.62 3.25
CA ALA A 37 3.40 -0.30 3.97
C ALA A 37 3.38 -0.01 5.47
N PHE A 38 2.23 -0.31 6.07
CA PHE A 38 1.96 -0.20 7.50
C PHE A 38 1.41 -1.53 8.00
N GLY A 39 1.84 -1.96 9.16
CA GLY A 39 1.33 -3.13 9.85
C GLY A 39 0.85 -2.77 11.24
N TYR A 40 -0.37 -3.20 11.57
CA TYR A 40 -0.98 -2.96 12.86
C TYR A 40 -1.32 -4.29 13.54
N ALA A 41 -0.68 -4.53 14.68
CA ALA A 41 -0.91 -5.70 15.50
C ALA A 41 -2.12 -5.50 16.43
N TYR A 42 -2.94 -6.53 16.57
CA TYR A 42 -4.07 -6.54 17.48
C TYR A 42 -4.25 -7.93 18.09
N LYS A 43 -4.87 -7.97 19.26
CA LYS A 43 -5.11 -9.20 20.02
C LYS A 43 -6.58 -9.59 19.95
N GLY A 44 -6.82 -10.89 20.19
CA GLY A 44 -8.15 -11.46 20.30
C GLY A 44 -8.74 -11.91 18.97
N GLU A 45 -9.97 -12.37 19.03
CA GLU A 45 -10.75 -12.87 17.89
C GLU A 45 -11.43 -11.74 17.12
N ASP A 46 -11.30 -10.51 17.58
CA ASP A 46 -11.93 -9.35 16.97
C ASP A 46 -11.42 -9.16 15.54
N ALA A 47 -12.36 -8.91 14.64
CA ALA A 47 -11.99 -8.48 13.30
C ALA A 47 -11.35 -7.10 13.36
N TYR A 48 -10.32 -6.88 12.56
CA TYR A 48 -9.76 -5.54 12.39
C TYR A 48 -10.88 -4.56 11.96
N GLY A 49 -10.88 -3.38 12.54
CA GLY A 49 -11.94 -2.39 12.34
C GLY A 49 -12.93 -2.27 13.49
N SER A 50 -12.84 -3.14 14.51
CA SER A 50 -13.54 -2.96 15.79
C SER A 50 -13.01 -1.71 16.51
N ALA A 51 -13.65 -1.30 17.58
CA ALA A 51 -13.31 -0.10 18.36
C ALA A 51 -11.88 -0.12 18.96
N THR A 52 -11.15 -1.22 18.86
CA THR A 52 -9.81 -1.34 19.42
C THR A 52 -8.77 -0.99 18.37
N ALA A 53 -7.98 0.05 18.65
CA ALA A 53 -6.84 0.42 17.81
C ALA A 53 -5.75 -0.66 17.84
N GLY A 54 -5.20 -0.98 16.68
CA GLY A 54 -4.01 -1.81 16.57
C GLY A 54 -2.75 -1.03 16.95
N THR A 55 -1.71 -1.76 17.36
CA THR A 55 -0.39 -1.18 17.58
C THR A 55 0.40 -1.19 16.30
N ASN A 56 0.93 -0.05 15.87
CA ASN A 56 1.80 -0.01 14.70
C ASN A 56 3.11 -0.75 14.98
N ILE A 57 3.39 -1.76 14.19
CA ILE A 57 4.60 -2.59 14.27
C ILE A 57 5.44 -2.53 13.00
N LEU A 58 4.90 -2.00 11.93
CA LEU A 58 5.56 -1.83 10.64
C LEU A 58 5.16 -0.49 10.05
N ASP A 59 6.14 0.31 9.71
CA ASP A 59 6.02 1.52 8.90
C ASP A 59 7.32 1.66 8.09
N GLY A 60 7.25 1.26 6.83
CA GLY A 60 8.42 1.22 5.95
C GLY A 60 8.09 1.51 4.51
N SER A 61 9.09 2.05 3.81
CA SER A 61 9.09 2.21 2.37
C SER A 61 9.90 1.09 1.73
N PHE A 62 9.30 0.40 0.78
CA PHE A 62 9.90 -0.75 0.12
C PHE A 62 10.17 -0.44 -1.34
N THR A 63 11.33 -0.88 -1.83
CA THR A 63 11.75 -0.70 -3.22
C THR A 63 12.18 -2.03 -3.82
N SER A 64 12.07 -2.11 -5.13
CA SER A 64 12.53 -3.26 -5.91
C SER A 64 13.09 -2.79 -7.26
N THR A 65 14.15 -3.43 -7.70
CA THR A 65 14.74 -3.23 -9.04
C THR A 65 14.33 -4.31 -10.03
N ASP A 66 13.83 -5.44 -9.53
CA ASP A 66 13.43 -6.60 -10.34
C ASP A 66 11.94 -6.94 -10.22
N HIS A 67 11.18 -6.12 -9.48
CA HIS A 67 9.74 -6.29 -9.19
C HIS A 67 9.38 -7.62 -8.50
N THR A 68 10.38 -8.36 -8.04
CA THR A 68 10.22 -9.66 -7.38
C THR A 68 10.75 -9.61 -5.95
N ASN A 69 11.95 -9.06 -5.78
CA ASN A 69 12.60 -8.94 -4.49
C ASN A 69 12.44 -7.52 -3.95
N TRP A 70 11.83 -7.41 -2.79
CA TRP A 70 11.53 -6.15 -2.13
C TRP A 70 12.41 -5.96 -0.91
N ALA A 71 12.99 -4.78 -0.76
CA ALA A 71 13.79 -4.39 0.38
C ALA A 71 13.28 -3.09 0.99
N GLU A 72 13.31 -3.00 2.31
CA GLU A 72 13.02 -1.75 2.99
C GLU A 72 14.15 -0.76 2.73
N LYS A 73 13.80 0.46 2.31
CA LYS A 73 14.69 1.50 1.80
C LYS A 73 15.81 1.89 2.77
N ASP A 74 15.51 1.95 4.07
CA ASP A 74 16.46 2.33 5.12
C ASP A 74 17.03 1.12 5.86
N SER A 75 16.83 -0.10 5.34
CA SER A 75 17.25 -1.36 5.97
C SER A 75 16.65 -1.62 7.34
N LYS A 76 15.49 -1.03 7.63
CA LYS A 76 14.73 -1.31 8.84
C LYS A 76 14.20 -2.74 8.82
N LYS A 77 14.18 -3.36 9.99
CA LYS A 77 13.62 -4.69 10.17
C LYS A 77 12.40 -4.63 11.05
N PHE A 78 11.38 -5.38 10.66
CA PHE A 78 10.13 -5.49 11.37
C PHE A 78 9.87 -6.94 11.76
N TYR A 79 9.22 -7.16 12.88
CA TYR A 79 9.04 -8.50 13.44
C TYR A 79 7.59 -8.78 13.78
N TRP A 80 7.18 -10.02 13.59
CA TRP A 80 5.88 -10.50 14.00
C TRP A 80 5.72 -10.37 15.52
N PRO A 81 4.52 -10.00 16.00
CA PRO A 81 4.23 -10.07 17.42
C PRO A 81 4.27 -11.52 17.91
N SER A 82 4.50 -11.72 19.21
CA SER A 82 4.50 -13.05 19.83
C SER A 82 3.14 -13.73 19.76
N GLU A 83 2.07 -12.95 19.75
CA GLU A 83 0.67 -13.40 19.71
C GLU A 83 -0.20 -12.39 18.94
N GLY A 84 -1.41 -12.82 18.56
CA GLY A 84 -2.36 -11.97 17.86
C GLY A 84 -2.21 -11.99 16.35
N LYS A 85 -2.82 -11.02 15.72
CA LYS A 85 -2.90 -10.89 14.26
C LYS A 85 -2.35 -9.52 13.83
N VAL A 86 -1.98 -9.42 12.57
CA VAL A 86 -1.54 -8.18 11.94
C VAL A 86 -2.38 -7.89 10.72
N THR A 87 -2.82 -6.65 10.60
CA THR A 87 -3.44 -6.13 9.38
C THR A 87 -2.48 -5.17 8.71
N PHE A 88 -2.30 -5.38 7.41
CA PHE A 88 -1.42 -4.57 6.59
C PHE A 88 -2.23 -3.64 5.69
N PHE A 89 -1.72 -2.42 5.56
CA PHE A 89 -2.15 -1.43 4.58
C PHE A 89 -0.95 -0.91 3.82
N GLY A 90 -1.17 -0.43 2.62
CA GLY A 90 -0.10 0.18 1.86
C GLY A 90 -0.62 0.99 0.69
N TYR A 91 0.28 1.80 0.14
CA TYR A 91 0.03 2.61 -1.05
C TYR A 91 1.30 2.79 -1.88
N SER A 92 1.11 3.05 -3.14
CA SER A 92 2.16 3.42 -4.08
C SER A 92 1.71 4.68 -4.86
N PRO A 93 2.62 5.62 -5.13
CA PRO A 93 4.04 5.66 -4.77
C PRO A 93 4.30 5.81 -3.26
N SER A 94 5.50 5.46 -2.81
CA SER A 94 5.88 5.45 -1.37
C SER A 94 5.89 6.84 -0.74
N GLU A 95 6.21 7.87 -1.54
CA GLU A 95 6.12 9.26 -1.15
C GLU A 95 4.80 9.85 -1.63
N LEU A 96 3.96 10.27 -0.69
CA LEU A 96 2.75 11.00 -1.04
C LEU A 96 3.12 12.42 -1.43
N PRO A 97 2.67 12.94 -2.59
CA PRO A 97 2.77 14.36 -2.89
C PRO A 97 2.16 15.23 -1.78
N ALA A 98 2.62 16.46 -1.64
CA ALA A 98 2.23 17.37 -0.56
C ALA A 98 0.71 17.58 -0.39
N SER A 99 -0.08 17.34 -1.43
CA SER A 99 -1.55 17.39 -1.41
C SER A 99 -2.23 16.12 -0.87
N LYS A 100 -1.47 15.14 -0.40
CA LYS A 100 -1.99 13.85 0.05
C LYS A 100 -1.63 13.59 1.51
N THR A 101 -2.57 13.06 2.24
CA THR A 101 -2.40 12.75 3.66
C THR A 101 -2.86 11.34 3.93
N TYR A 102 -2.02 10.56 4.61
CA TYR A 102 -2.39 9.29 5.21
C TYR A 102 -2.66 9.49 6.70
N THR A 103 -3.82 9.06 7.15
CA THR A 103 -4.21 9.16 8.55
C THR A 103 -4.70 7.82 9.06
N TYR A 104 -4.13 7.37 10.17
CA TYR A 104 -4.61 6.22 10.92
C TYR A 104 -5.37 6.70 12.16
N PRO A 105 -6.65 6.32 12.33
CA PRO A 105 -7.44 6.80 13.45
C PRO A 105 -6.96 6.17 14.76
N ALA A 106 -6.67 7.00 15.76
CA ALA A 106 -6.15 6.56 17.06
C ALA A 106 -7.15 5.69 17.86
N GLY A 107 -8.44 5.80 17.58
CA GLY A 107 -9.51 5.03 18.23
C GLY A 107 -9.88 3.72 17.56
N GLY A 108 -9.10 3.26 16.60
CA GLY A 108 -9.44 2.10 15.77
C GLY A 108 -10.13 2.51 14.45
N GLY A 109 -10.43 1.52 13.62
CA GLY A 109 -10.99 1.74 12.29
C GLY A 109 -9.95 1.60 11.19
N TYR A 110 -10.30 2.07 10.01
CA TYR A 110 -9.45 1.99 8.82
C TYR A 110 -8.67 3.28 8.59
N PRO A 111 -7.43 3.19 8.09
CA PRO A 111 -6.72 4.38 7.66
C PRO A 111 -7.43 5.06 6.49
N THR A 112 -7.26 6.35 6.39
CA THR A 112 -7.78 7.15 5.28
C THR A 112 -6.65 7.81 4.53
N ILE A 113 -6.80 7.91 3.21
CA ILE A 113 -5.90 8.66 2.34
C ILE A 113 -6.72 9.71 1.61
N THR A 114 -6.33 10.96 1.77
CA THR A 114 -6.87 12.06 0.97
C THR A 114 -5.96 12.30 -0.22
N TYR A 115 -6.53 12.28 -1.42
CA TYR A 115 -5.81 12.47 -2.67
C TYR A 115 -6.57 13.44 -3.58
N THR A 116 -5.89 14.47 -4.04
CA THR A 116 -6.40 15.37 -5.08
C THR A 116 -5.71 15.07 -6.40
N VAL A 117 -6.47 14.72 -7.42
CA VAL A 117 -5.94 14.46 -8.77
C VAL A 117 -5.39 15.76 -9.33
N ASN A 118 -4.23 15.70 -9.96
CA ASN A 118 -3.64 16.87 -10.60
C ASN A 118 -4.40 17.17 -11.91
N ASP A 119 -4.71 18.44 -12.15
CA ASP A 119 -5.41 18.88 -13.36
C ASP A 119 -4.56 18.67 -14.61
N ALA A 120 -3.24 18.76 -14.50
CA ALA A 120 -2.33 18.49 -15.60
C ALA A 120 -2.14 16.97 -15.76
N ILE A 121 -2.58 16.41 -16.88
CA ILE A 121 -2.53 14.98 -17.19
C ILE A 121 -1.12 14.40 -17.04
N ALA A 122 -0.09 15.12 -17.51
CA ALA A 122 1.29 14.70 -17.41
C ALA A 122 1.83 14.60 -15.97
N SER A 123 1.13 15.22 -15.01
CA SER A 123 1.49 15.21 -13.58
C SER A 123 0.58 14.28 -12.77
N GLN A 124 -0.34 13.59 -13.40
CA GLN A 124 -1.17 12.59 -12.74
C GLN A 124 -0.36 11.35 -12.42
N VAL A 125 -0.47 10.91 -11.17
CA VAL A 125 0.22 9.72 -10.67
C VAL A 125 -0.77 8.58 -10.58
N ASP A 126 -0.38 7.41 -11.02
CA ASP A 126 -1.14 6.20 -10.76
C ASP A 126 -1.03 5.83 -9.29
N PHE A 127 -2.19 5.83 -8.65
CA PHE A 127 -2.28 5.61 -7.23
C PHE A 127 -2.81 4.21 -6.94
N LEU A 128 -2.01 3.41 -6.25
CA LEU A 128 -2.31 2.04 -5.89
C LEU A 128 -2.48 1.91 -4.39
N VAL A 129 -3.39 1.05 -3.96
CA VAL A 129 -3.63 0.75 -2.54
C VAL A 129 -3.70 -0.75 -2.31
N THR A 130 -3.38 -1.16 -1.09
CA THR A 130 -3.52 -2.54 -0.64
C THR A 130 -4.04 -2.61 0.78
N GLN A 131 -4.74 -3.70 1.07
CA GLN A 131 -5.19 -4.08 2.40
C GLN A 131 -5.12 -5.60 2.52
N LEU A 132 -4.54 -6.09 3.61
CA LEU A 132 -4.49 -7.51 3.93
C LEU A 132 -4.73 -7.70 5.42
N THR A 133 -5.88 -8.26 5.77
CA THR A 133 -6.33 -8.39 7.17
C THR A 133 -5.98 -9.74 7.77
N GLY A 134 -5.91 -9.79 9.10
CA GLY A 134 -5.94 -11.05 9.86
C GLY A 134 -4.74 -11.96 9.69
N GLN A 135 -3.58 -11.43 9.38
CA GLN A 135 -2.37 -12.23 9.16
C GLN A 135 -1.76 -12.68 10.47
N THR A 136 -1.36 -13.95 10.51
CA THR A 136 -0.63 -14.53 11.63
C THR A 136 0.83 -14.73 11.28
N LYS A 137 1.67 -14.89 12.31
CA LYS A 137 3.11 -15.14 12.15
C LYS A 137 3.39 -16.20 11.09
N SER A 138 4.25 -15.87 10.14
CA SER A 138 4.65 -16.74 9.03
C SER A 138 6.14 -16.58 8.73
N ALA A 139 6.79 -17.66 8.29
CA ALA A 139 8.12 -17.64 7.73
C ALA A 139 8.14 -17.17 6.25
N ASN A 140 6.98 -17.23 5.60
CA ASN A 140 6.82 -16.77 4.22
C ASN A 140 6.63 -15.27 4.17
N ALA A 141 6.99 -14.67 3.04
CA ALA A 141 6.71 -13.27 2.79
C ALA A 141 5.20 -13.00 2.77
N VAL A 142 4.80 -11.88 3.37
CA VAL A 142 3.44 -11.35 3.27
C VAL A 142 3.22 -10.87 1.84
N SER A 143 2.25 -11.41 1.13
CA SER A 143 1.94 -11.01 -0.24
C SER A 143 0.88 -9.91 -0.24
N LEU A 144 1.30 -8.69 -0.53
CA LEU A 144 0.42 -7.52 -0.66
C LEU A 144 -0.06 -7.38 -2.10
N THR A 145 -1.36 -7.44 -2.31
CA THR A 145 -1.96 -7.24 -3.63
C THR A 145 -2.41 -5.79 -3.78
N PHE A 146 -1.77 -5.06 -4.69
CA PHE A 146 -2.07 -3.67 -4.97
C PHE A 146 -3.13 -3.54 -6.07
N LYS A 147 -4.05 -2.60 -5.87
CA LYS A 147 -5.13 -2.27 -6.80
C LYS A 147 -5.12 -0.79 -7.11
N HIS A 148 -5.46 -0.44 -8.36
CA HIS A 148 -5.66 0.95 -8.73
C HIS A 148 -6.78 1.58 -7.90
N ALA A 149 -6.50 2.69 -7.26
CA ALA A 149 -7.48 3.45 -6.47
C ALA A 149 -8.26 4.45 -7.35
N LEU A 150 -7.73 4.80 -8.51
CA LEU A 150 -8.31 5.77 -9.44
C LEU A 150 -8.79 5.08 -10.71
N THR A 151 -9.80 5.66 -11.34
CA THR A 151 -10.32 5.22 -12.64
C THR A 151 -9.96 6.24 -13.70
N GLN A 152 -9.38 5.80 -14.81
CA GLN A 152 -9.17 6.62 -15.98
C GLN A 152 -10.43 6.63 -16.83
N VAL A 153 -10.92 7.81 -17.19
CA VAL A 153 -12.02 7.99 -18.16
C VAL A 153 -11.46 8.66 -19.42
N ILE A 154 -11.61 7.99 -20.55
CA ILE A 154 -11.16 8.51 -21.85
C ILE A 154 -12.41 8.83 -22.66
N PHE A 155 -12.59 10.10 -23.01
CA PHE A 155 -13.62 10.52 -23.95
C PHE A 155 -13.03 10.58 -25.37
N LYS A 156 -13.62 9.85 -26.28
CA LYS A 156 -13.30 9.94 -27.71
C LYS A 156 -14.43 10.68 -28.41
N LEU A 157 -14.13 11.86 -28.90
CA LEU A 157 -15.07 12.63 -29.72
C LEU A 157 -14.74 12.37 -31.17
N LYS A 158 -15.79 12.10 -31.96
CA LYS A 158 -15.70 11.93 -33.41
C LYS A 158 -16.61 12.96 -34.05
N GLY A 159 -16.02 13.87 -34.82
CA GLY A 159 -16.78 14.77 -35.68
C GLY A 159 -17.22 14.06 -36.95
N ASP A 160 -18.46 14.28 -37.39
CA ASP A 160 -18.99 13.67 -38.60
C ASP A 160 -18.64 14.45 -39.88
N ASP A 161 -18.27 15.73 -39.75
CA ASP A 161 -17.91 16.59 -40.89
C ASP A 161 -16.42 16.90 -40.89
N LYS A 162 -15.74 16.51 -41.96
CA LYS A 162 -14.29 16.72 -42.12
C LYS A 162 -13.91 18.20 -42.40
N ASN A 163 -14.88 19.05 -42.68
CA ASN A 163 -14.67 20.46 -42.98
C ASN A 163 -14.98 21.38 -41.81
N VAL A 164 -15.31 20.80 -40.65
CA VAL A 164 -15.62 21.54 -39.43
C VAL A 164 -14.55 21.23 -38.36
N GLU A 165 -13.97 22.30 -37.84
CA GLU A 165 -13.09 22.20 -36.70
C GLU A 165 -13.90 22.21 -35.39
N TYR A 166 -13.72 21.19 -34.59
CA TYR A 166 -14.40 21.05 -33.29
C TYR A 166 -13.43 21.44 -32.16
N THR A 167 -13.79 22.43 -31.38
CA THR A 167 -13.06 22.82 -30.18
C THR A 167 -13.81 22.33 -28.95
N VAL A 168 -13.12 21.58 -28.09
CA VAL A 168 -13.63 21.14 -26.79
C VAL A 168 -13.08 22.09 -25.72
N THR A 169 -13.97 22.77 -25.04
CA THR A 169 -13.64 23.66 -23.91
C THR A 169 -14.11 23.07 -22.60
#